data_26a9184eb3b4141a1282bfd5fc4747dc
#
_entry.id   26a9184eb3b4141a1282bfd5fc4747dc
#
_cell.length_a   1.000
_cell.length_b   1.000
_cell.length_c   1.000
_cell.angle_alpha   90.00
_cell.angle_beta   90.00
_cell.angle_gamma   90.00
#
_symmetry.space_group_name_H-M   'P 1'
#
loop_
_entity.id
_entity.type
_entity.pdbx_description
1 polymer ?
#
loop_
_entity_poly.entity_id
_entity_poly.type
_entity_poly.pdbx_seq_one_letter_code
_entity_poly.pdbx_strand_id
1 'polypeptide(L)'
;GQAQAVYGATGRAWLEWLAPQFDTIGSRISTLLERYRAAIVPEAASEQVRRVGDRFALVAAAGELAIDAGIVPWPPGHSLDAARVCFNAWLDARGHLDNGEDASMVRQVRAWVEKNGDALLTWAHRGMDDHRPNTALRAGFKRLVSAEGEPLKLDAATDYLERTGGDSRERIDAFVDAG
;
A
#
# COMPACT_ATOMS: atom_id res chain seq x y z
N GLY A 1 -26.91 -17.88 28.33
CA GLY A 1 -27.48 -16.62 27.86
C GLY A 1 -28.26 -16.81 26.57
N GLN A 2 -29.09 -15.86 26.16
CA GLN A 2 -29.90 -15.93 24.92
C GLN A 2 -29.09 -16.22 23.68
N ALA A 3 -27.84 -15.70 23.57
CA ALA A 3 -26.92 -15.93 22.43
C ALA A 3 -26.59 -17.42 22.23
N GLN A 4 -26.53 -18.22 23.29
CA GLN A 4 -26.27 -19.67 23.18
C GLN A 4 -27.48 -20.44 22.65
N ALA A 5 -28.69 -19.96 22.95
CA ALA A 5 -29.93 -20.61 22.51
C ALA A 5 -30.22 -20.43 21.02
N VAL A 6 -29.70 -19.38 20.42
CA VAL A 6 -29.88 -19.02 18.97
C VAL A 6 -28.61 -19.16 18.14
N TYR A 7 -27.59 -19.81 18.70
CA TYR A 7 -26.31 -20.01 17.99
C TYR A 7 -26.53 -20.77 16.66
N GLY A 8 -26.01 -20.21 15.57
CA GLY A 8 -26.12 -20.80 14.23
C GLY A 8 -27.47 -20.60 13.53
N ALA A 9 -28.46 -19.96 14.14
CA ALA A 9 -29.76 -19.73 13.52
C ALA A 9 -29.65 -18.91 12.23
N THR A 10 -28.86 -17.86 12.22
CA THR A 10 -28.60 -17.00 11.04
C THR A 10 -27.98 -17.80 9.91
N GLY A 11 -26.96 -18.61 10.20
CA GLY A 11 -26.30 -19.45 9.19
C GLY A 11 -27.24 -20.49 8.59
N ARG A 12 -28.11 -21.11 9.40
CA ARG A 12 -29.11 -22.02 8.90
C ARG A 12 -30.12 -21.32 7.99
N ALA A 13 -30.70 -20.22 8.45
CA ALA A 13 -31.63 -19.42 7.63
C ALA A 13 -31.01 -19.00 6.29
N TRP A 14 -29.71 -18.62 6.31
CA TRP A 14 -28.98 -18.29 5.09
C TRP A 14 -28.89 -19.49 4.13
N LEU A 15 -28.53 -20.67 4.61
CA LEU A 15 -28.42 -21.87 3.78
C LEU A 15 -29.79 -22.33 3.25
N GLU A 16 -30.84 -22.25 4.06
CA GLU A 16 -32.21 -22.57 3.65
C GLU A 16 -32.70 -21.63 2.55
N TRP A 17 -32.37 -20.35 2.64
CA TRP A 17 -32.69 -19.37 1.61
C TRP A 17 -31.84 -19.53 0.34
N LEU A 18 -30.55 -19.88 0.47
CA LEU A 18 -29.60 -19.97 -0.63
C LEU A 18 -29.79 -21.24 -1.46
N ALA A 19 -30.04 -22.38 -0.83
CA ALA A 19 -30.08 -23.68 -1.49
C ALA A 19 -31.04 -23.76 -2.69
N PRO A 20 -32.27 -23.24 -2.64
CA PRO A 20 -33.19 -23.25 -3.79
C PRO A 20 -32.74 -22.38 -4.96
N GLN A 21 -31.81 -21.41 -4.73
CA GLN A 21 -31.35 -20.44 -5.71
C GLN A 21 -29.93 -20.74 -6.20
N PHE A 22 -29.34 -21.87 -5.81
CA PHE A 22 -27.93 -22.17 -6.03
C PHE A 22 -27.50 -21.98 -7.50
N ASP A 23 -28.31 -22.40 -8.44
CA ASP A 23 -27.99 -22.32 -9.88
C ASP A 23 -28.10 -20.90 -10.47
N THR A 24 -28.85 -20.00 -9.80
CA THR A 24 -29.14 -18.67 -10.33
C THR A 24 -28.45 -17.54 -9.53
N ILE A 25 -28.10 -17.78 -8.28
CA ILE A 25 -27.58 -16.77 -7.39
C ILE A 25 -26.23 -16.18 -7.87
N GLY A 26 -25.44 -16.97 -8.60
CA GLY A 26 -24.13 -16.56 -9.10
C GLY A 26 -24.19 -15.31 -9.98
N SER A 27 -25.14 -15.25 -10.93
CA SER A 27 -25.33 -14.09 -11.79
C SER A 27 -25.77 -12.84 -11.00
N ARG A 28 -26.63 -13.04 -10.00
CA ARG A 28 -27.09 -11.96 -9.12
C ARG A 28 -25.94 -11.41 -8.27
N ILE A 29 -25.10 -12.27 -7.71
CA ILE A 29 -23.90 -11.88 -6.96
C ILE A 29 -22.96 -11.07 -7.86
N SER A 30 -22.67 -11.53 -9.07
CA SER A 30 -21.80 -10.83 -10.02
C SER A 30 -22.31 -9.41 -10.31
N THR A 31 -23.60 -9.27 -10.60
CA THR A 31 -24.22 -7.97 -10.85
C THR A 31 -24.12 -7.04 -9.63
N LEU A 32 -24.36 -7.54 -8.43
CA LEU A 32 -24.21 -6.76 -7.20
C LEU A 32 -22.76 -6.35 -6.97
N LEU A 33 -21.80 -7.25 -7.15
CA LEU A 33 -20.38 -6.96 -6.99
C LEU A 33 -19.91 -5.87 -7.95
N GLU A 34 -20.27 -5.94 -9.22
CA GLU A 34 -19.92 -4.93 -10.22
C GLU A 34 -20.50 -3.56 -9.83
N ARG A 35 -21.79 -3.53 -9.50
CA ARG A 35 -22.48 -2.30 -9.08
C ARG A 35 -21.86 -1.69 -7.82
N TYR A 36 -21.54 -2.51 -6.82
CA TYR A 36 -21.03 -2.04 -5.53
C TYR A 36 -19.56 -1.66 -5.61
N ARG A 37 -18.77 -2.37 -6.41
CA ARG A 37 -17.40 -1.95 -6.75
C ARG A 37 -17.40 -0.56 -7.36
N ALA A 38 -18.23 -0.32 -8.37
CA ALA A 38 -18.34 0.98 -9.02
C ALA A 38 -18.83 2.09 -8.07
N ALA A 39 -19.63 1.76 -7.06
CA ALA A 39 -20.13 2.71 -6.08
C ALA A 39 -19.14 3.03 -4.95
N ILE A 40 -18.23 2.11 -4.63
CA ILE A 40 -17.30 2.21 -3.49
C ILE A 40 -15.91 2.68 -3.93
N VAL A 41 -15.38 2.14 -5.03
CA VAL A 41 -13.98 2.31 -5.44
C VAL A 41 -13.83 3.51 -6.38
N PRO A 42 -12.99 4.51 -6.05
CA PRO A 42 -12.69 5.61 -6.95
C PRO A 42 -12.05 5.13 -8.26
N GLU A 43 -12.36 5.78 -9.37
CA GLU A 43 -11.84 5.42 -10.70
C GLU A 43 -10.31 5.51 -10.77
N ALA A 44 -9.72 6.51 -10.12
CA ALA A 44 -8.28 6.73 -10.03
C ALA A 44 -7.55 5.81 -9.05
N ALA A 45 -8.25 4.86 -8.39
CA ALA A 45 -7.64 3.99 -7.40
C ALA A 45 -6.61 3.04 -7.99
N SER A 46 -5.49 2.84 -7.29
CA SER A 46 -4.48 1.83 -7.62
C SER A 46 -5.07 0.42 -7.49
N GLU A 47 -4.39 -0.57 -8.09
CA GLU A 47 -4.81 -1.96 -8.02
C GLU A 47 -4.95 -2.48 -6.58
N GLN A 48 -4.06 -2.05 -5.69
CA GLN A 48 -4.10 -2.43 -4.29
C GLN A 48 -5.36 -1.89 -3.58
N VAL A 49 -5.72 -0.63 -3.85
CA VAL A 49 -6.95 -0.02 -3.32
C VAL A 49 -8.19 -0.71 -3.90
N ARG A 50 -8.16 -1.06 -5.19
CA ARG A 50 -9.25 -1.80 -5.85
C ARG A 50 -9.48 -3.16 -5.22
N ARG A 51 -8.42 -3.94 -4.96
CA ARG A 51 -8.52 -5.25 -4.28
C ARG A 51 -9.14 -5.16 -2.88
N VAL A 52 -8.84 -4.10 -2.14
CA VAL A 52 -9.48 -3.86 -0.84
C VAL A 52 -10.95 -3.47 -1.03
N GLY A 53 -11.24 -2.56 -1.96
CA GLY A 53 -12.60 -2.17 -2.30
C GLY A 53 -13.48 -3.36 -2.73
N ASP A 54 -12.92 -4.33 -3.46
CA ASP A 54 -13.62 -5.58 -3.84
C ASP A 54 -14.09 -6.38 -2.62
N ARG A 55 -13.28 -6.40 -1.55
CA ARG A 55 -13.67 -7.07 -0.30
C ARG A 55 -14.83 -6.34 0.39
N PHE A 56 -14.81 -5.01 0.41
CA PHE A 56 -15.93 -4.21 0.93
C PHE A 56 -17.18 -4.38 0.07
N ALA A 57 -17.06 -4.43 -1.25
CA ALA A 57 -18.17 -4.71 -2.17
C ALA A 57 -18.76 -6.10 -1.94
N LEU A 58 -17.93 -7.12 -1.69
CA LEU A 58 -18.38 -8.47 -1.36
C LEU A 58 -19.19 -8.49 -0.06
N VAL A 59 -18.70 -7.83 0.99
CA VAL A 59 -19.42 -7.74 2.27
C VAL A 59 -20.74 -7.00 2.11
N ALA A 60 -20.75 -5.90 1.34
CA ALA A 60 -21.98 -5.17 1.03
C ALA A 60 -22.99 -6.05 0.28
N ALA A 61 -22.55 -6.78 -0.73
CA ALA A 61 -23.41 -7.68 -1.51
C ALA A 61 -24.00 -8.80 -0.64
N ALA A 62 -23.19 -9.40 0.22
CA ALA A 62 -23.66 -10.43 1.16
C ALA A 62 -24.69 -9.85 2.13
N GLY A 63 -24.47 -8.64 2.64
CA GLY A 63 -25.41 -7.95 3.51
C GLY A 63 -26.74 -7.63 2.83
N GLU A 64 -26.72 -7.15 1.59
CA GLU A 64 -27.96 -6.90 0.81
C GLU A 64 -28.75 -8.20 0.53
N LEU A 65 -28.04 -9.28 0.21
CA LEU A 65 -28.69 -10.57 0.06
C LEU A 65 -29.31 -11.08 1.39
N ALA A 66 -28.67 -10.79 2.52
CA ALA A 66 -29.23 -11.11 3.84
C ALA A 66 -30.46 -10.24 4.18
N ILE A 67 -30.49 -8.99 3.74
CA ILE A 67 -31.67 -8.11 3.81
C ILE A 67 -32.81 -8.69 2.97
N ASP A 68 -32.55 -9.05 1.73
CA ASP A 68 -33.55 -9.63 0.81
C ASP A 68 -34.08 -10.96 1.31
N ALA A 69 -33.24 -11.75 1.99
CA ALA A 69 -33.62 -13.01 2.62
C ALA A 69 -34.43 -12.81 3.92
N GLY A 70 -34.60 -11.58 4.41
CA GLY A 70 -35.25 -11.29 5.69
C GLY A 70 -34.49 -11.78 6.92
N ILE A 71 -33.19 -12.08 6.77
CA ILE A 71 -32.32 -12.57 7.84
C ILE A 71 -31.91 -11.43 8.78
N VAL A 72 -31.68 -10.24 8.22
CA VAL A 72 -31.36 -9.02 8.97
C VAL A 72 -32.45 -7.97 8.75
N PRO A 73 -32.88 -7.25 9.81
CA PRO A 73 -33.96 -6.27 9.71
C PRO A 73 -33.49 -4.89 9.29
N TRP A 74 -32.54 -4.82 8.35
CA TRP A 74 -32.02 -3.56 7.85
C TRP A 74 -32.77 -3.12 6.58
N PRO A 75 -32.87 -1.82 6.31
CA PRO A 75 -33.48 -1.34 5.08
C PRO A 75 -32.59 -1.65 3.87
N PRO A 76 -33.15 -1.81 2.67
CA PRO A 76 -32.38 -1.97 1.42
C PRO A 76 -31.37 -0.83 1.21
N GLY A 77 -30.16 -1.17 0.80
CA GLY A 77 -29.07 -0.23 0.61
C GLY A 77 -28.21 0.03 1.84
N HIS A 78 -28.67 -0.33 3.02
CA HIS A 78 -27.96 -0.06 4.28
C HIS A 78 -26.58 -0.72 4.34
N SER A 79 -26.47 -1.94 3.83
CA SER A 79 -25.20 -2.67 3.80
C SER A 79 -24.17 -1.98 2.87
N LEU A 80 -24.60 -1.47 1.73
CA LEU A 80 -23.73 -0.71 0.83
C LEU A 80 -23.26 0.61 1.46
N ASP A 81 -24.15 1.34 2.11
CA ASP A 81 -23.81 2.60 2.77
C ASP A 81 -22.81 2.38 3.92
N ALA A 82 -23.02 1.34 4.73
CA ALA A 82 -22.09 0.96 5.79
C ALA A 82 -20.72 0.57 5.22
N ALA A 83 -20.67 -0.24 4.17
CA ALA A 83 -19.43 -0.62 3.52
C ALA A 83 -18.68 0.58 2.93
N ARG A 84 -19.40 1.57 2.35
CA ARG A 84 -18.82 2.81 1.85
C ARG A 84 -18.19 3.64 2.96
N VAL A 85 -18.86 3.78 4.09
CA VAL A 85 -18.32 4.49 5.27
C VAL A 85 -17.05 3.82 5.76
N CYS A 86 -17.06 2.49 5.90
CA CYS A 86 -15.89 1.74 6.35
C CYS A 86 -14.72 1.80 5.35
N PHE A 87 -15.00 1.72 4.05
CA PHE A 87 -13.97 1.85 3.02
C PHE A 87 -13.34 3.24 3.00
N ASN A 88 -14.14 4.30 3.11
CA ASN A 88 -13.64 5.67 3.18
C ASN A 88 -12.78 5.88 4.44
N ALA A 89 -13.20 5.41 5.61
CA ALA A 89 -12.42 5.47 6.82
C ALA A 89 -11.07 4.72 6.70
N TRP A 90 -11.07 3.56 6.03
CA TRP A 90 -9.84 2.85 5.71
C TRP A 90 -8.94 3.63 4.74
N LEU A 91 -9.52 4.26 3.72
CA LEU A 91 -8.81 5.06 2.74
C LEU A 91 -8.18 6.31 3.37
N ASP A 92 -8.93 6.99 4.24
CA ASP A 92 -8.43 8.15 5.01
C ASP A 92 -7.27 7.75 5.93
N ALA A 93 -7.37 6.62 6.62
CA ALA A 93 -6.29 6.10 7.46
C ALA A 93 -5.05 5.69 6.65
N ARG A 94 -5.24 5.26 5.40
CA ARG A 94 -4.15 4.96 4.46
C ARG A 94 -3.47 6.24 3.93
N GLY A 95 -4.22 7.31 3.72
CA GLY A 95 -3.74 8.64 3.33
C GLY A 95 -3.45 8.83 1.83
N HIS A 96 -3.59 7.79 0.98
CA HIS A 96 -3.34 7.90 -0.46
C HIS A 96 -4.07 6.83 -1.28
N LEU A 97 -4.33 7.13 -2.55
CA LEU A 97 -4.95 6.23 -3.54
C LEU A 97 -3.93 5.35 -4.29
N ASP A 98 -2.64 5.68 -4.19
CA ASP A 98 -1.56 5.05 -4.91
C ASP A 98 -1.09 3.74 -4.27
N ASN A 99 -0.12 3.09 -4.93
CA ASN A 99 0.51 1.87 -4.41
C ASN A 99 1.44 2.21 -3.23
N GLY A 100 0.96 2.00 -2.00
CA GLY A 100 1.73 2.28 -0.78
C GLY A 100 2.96 1.40 -0.58
N GLU A 101 3.10 0.32 -1.33
CA GLU A 101 4.26 -0.58 -1.27
C GLU A 101 5.49 0.10 -1.84
N ASP A 102 5.36 0.83 -2.96
CA ASP A 102 6.46 1.54 -3.60
C ASP A 102 7.01 2.63 -2.67
N ALA A 103 6.14 3.46 -2.11
CA ALA A 103 6.52 4.47 -1.14
C ALA A 103 7.14 3.87 0.15
N SER A 104 6.67 2.70 0.58
CA SER A 104 7.24 1.98 1.72
C SER A 104 8.61 1.41 1.39
N MET A 105 8.78 0.83 0.19
CA MET A 105 10.05 0.30 -0.28
C MET A 105 11.10 1.41 -0.37
N VAL A 106 10.76 2.54 -0.98
CA VAL A 106 11.68 3.71 -1.06
C VAL A 106 12.08 4.19 0.33
N ARG A 107 11.13 4.30 1.27
CA ARG A 107 11.46 4.66 2.68
C ARG A 107 12.39 3.66 3.36
N GLN A 108 12.17 2.36 3.14
CA GLN A 108 13.03 1.30 3.71
C GLN A 108 14.43 1.34 3.11
N VAL A 109 14.56 1.51 1.80
CA VAL A 109 15.86 1.64 1.12
C VAL A 109 16.59 2.90 1.63
N ARG A 110 15.90 4.04 1.72
CA ARG A 110 16.45 5.28 2.28
C ARG A 110 16.97 5.07 3.70
N ALA A 111 16.16 4.52 4.60
CA ALA A 111 16.56 4.24 5.97
C ALA A 111 17.73 3.26 6.06
N TRP A 112 17.80 2.28 5.16
CA TRP A 112 18.93 1.36 5.09
C TRP A 112 20.22 2.07 4.65
N VAL A 113 20.16 2.92 3.61
CA VAL A 113 21.30 3.72 3.12
C VAL A 113 21.77 4.70 4.20
N GLU A 114 20.85 5.40 4.88
CA GLU A 114 21.18 6.30 6.00
C GLU A 114 21.94 5.57 7.11
N LYS A 115 21.48 4.38 7.47
CA LYS A 115 22.09 3.59 8.55
C LYS A 115 23.44 2.98 8.18
N ASN A 116 23.61 2.55 6.93
CA ASN A 116 24.73 1.68 6.51
C ASN A 116 25.63 2.34 5.46
N GLY A 117 25.27 3.51 4.93
CA GLY A 117 25.93 4.10 3.77
C GLY A 117 27.42 4.35 3.93
N ASP A 118 27.89 4.70 5.13
CA ASP A 118 29.32 4.91 5.40
C ASP A 118 30.08 3.61 5.66
N ALA A 119 29.39 2.61 6.20
CA ALA A 119 30.02 1.33 6.52
C ALA A 119 30.07 0.36 5.34
N LEU A 120 29.04 0.36 4.48
CA LEU A 120 28.87 -0.66 3.45
C LEU A 120 28.97 -0.13 2.00
N LEU A 121 28.90 1.20 1.78
CA LEU A 121 29.05 1.82 0.47
C LEU A 121 30.42 2.48 0.31
N THR A 122 31.09 2.17 -0.79
CA THR A 122 32.41 2.74 -1.12
C THR A 122 32.27 3.88 -2.11
N TRP A 123 33.02 4.98 -1.94
CA TRP A 123 33.04 6.08 -2.89
C TRP A 123 33.63 5.65 -4.24
N ALA A 124 32.86 5.82 -5.32
CA ALA A 124 33.29 5.46 -6.67
C ALA A 124 34.41 6.36 -7.23
N HIS A 125 34.56 7.58 -6.68
CA HIS A 125 35.51 8.60 -7.18
C HIS A 125 36.83 8.62 -6.40
N ARG A 126 36.93 7.98 -5.24
CA ARG A 126 38.19 7.94 -4.52
C ARG A 126 39.11 6.96 -5.22
N GLY A 127 40.19 7.50 -5.81
CA GLY A 127 41.36 6.72 -6.21
C GLY A 127 41.84 5.86 -5.02
N MET A 128 42.77 4.96 -5.30
CA MET A 128 43.34 4.07 -4.28
C MET A 128 44.12 4.89 -3.22
N ASP A 129 43.39 5.48 -2.27
CA ASP A 129 43.97 6.10 -1.10
C ASP A 129 44.20 5.02 -0.04
N ASP A 130 45.37 5.05 0.63
CA ASP A 130 45.81 4.04 1.61
C ASP A 130 44.91 3.88 2.86
N HIS A 131 43.92 4.77 3.01
CA HIS A 131 42.90 4.73 4.06
C HIS A 131 41.63 4.03 3.60
N ARG A 132 41.73 2.83 3.01
CA ARG A 132 40.55 2.00 2.71
C ARG A 132 39.89 1.57 4.02
N PRO A 133 38.65 1.99 4.33
CA PRO A 133 37.89 1.26 5.32
C PRO A 133 37.77 -0.19 4.82
N ASN A 134 38.27 -1.13 5.63
CA ASN A 134 38.17 -2.55 5.32
C ASN A 134 36.70 -2.97 5.45
N THR A 135 35.93 -2.77 4.37
CA THR A 135 34.53 -3.09 4.32
C THR A 135 34.42 -4.60 4.14
N ALA A 136 34.25 -5.34 5.23
CA ALA A 136 34.10 -6.80 5.22
C ALA A 136 32.96 -7.28 4.32
N LEU A 137 31.93 -6.45 4.18
CA LEU A 137 30.78 -6.68 3.30
C LEU A 137 30.50 -5.40 2.51
N ARG A 138 30.90 -5.38 1.25
CA ARG A 138 30.58 -4.24 0.36
C ARG A 138 29.20 -4.44 -0.26
N ALA A 139 28.24 -3.55 0.05
CA ALA A 139 26.90 -3.58 -0.54
C ALA A 139 26.83 -2.84 -1.88
N GLY A 140 27.76 -1.87 -2.14
CA GLY A 140 27.78 -1.14 -3.38
C GLY A 140 28.75 0.03 -3.38
N PHE A 141 28.55 0.92 -4.37
CA PHE A 141 29.32 2.14 -4.55
C PHE A 141 28.42 3.36 -4.47
N LYS A 142 28.90 4.46 -3.88
CA LYS A 142 28.24 5.76 -3.85
C LYS A 142 29.04 6.80 -4.65
N ARG A 143 28.35 7.71 -5.33
CA ARG A 143 28.94 8.82 -6.05
C ARG A 143 28.12 10.08 -5.81
N LEU A 144 28.74 11.24 -5.93
CA LEU A 144 28.01 12.51 -5.98
C LEU A 144 27.53 12.77 -7.40
N VAL A 145 26.31 13.25 -7.51
CA VAL A 145 25.72 13.71 -8.77
C VAL A 145 25.21 15.14 -8.56
N SER A 146 25.13 15.92 -9.65
CA SER A 146 24.48 17.23 -9.63
C SER A 146 22.97 17.12 -9.48
N ALA A 147 22.28 18.22 -9.28
CA ALA A 147 20.81 18.26 -9.26
C ALA A 147 20.19 17.77 -10.59
N GLU A 148 20.95 17.84 -11.70
CA GLU A 148 20.56 17.35 -13.02
C GLU A 148 20.93 15.87 -13.24
N GLY A 149 21.44 15.17 -12.22
CA GLY A 149 21.80 13.75 -12.29
C GLY A 149 23.17 13.44 -12.90
N GLU A 150 23.95 14.46 -13.31
CA GLU A 150 25.28 14.26 -13.88
C GLU A 150 26.34 13.95 -12.81
N PRO A 151 27.27 13.01 -13.06
CA PRO A 151 28.34 12.70 -12.13
C PRO A 151 29.22 13.92 -11.86
N LEU A 152 29.33 14.33 -10.59
CA LEU A 152 30.26 15.39 -10.20
C LEU A 152 31.70 14.88 -10.25
N LYS A 153 32.60 15.71 -10.85
CA LYS A 153 34.04 15.46 -10.80
C LYS A 153 34.52 15.60 -9.35
N LEU A 154 35.60 14.91 -9.00
CA LEU A 154 36.13 14.85 -7.63
C LEU A 154 36.40 16.26 -7.06
N ASP A 155 36.93 17.17 -7.85
CA ASP A 155 37.22 18.54 -7.44
C ASP A 155 35.96 19.32 -7.10
N ALA A 156 34.92 19.20 -7.92
CA ALA A 156 33.61 19.81 -7.65
C ALA A 156 32.89 19.17 -6.47
N ALA A 157 33.09 17.87 -6.24
CA ALA A 157 32.52 17.16 -5.09
C ALA A 157 33.14 17.62 -3.76
N THR A 158 34.46 17.88 -3.73
CA THR A 158 35.15 18.37 -2.53
C THR A 158 34.68 19.79 -2.20
N ASP A 159 34.62 20.68 -3.22
CA ASP A 159 34.13 22.04 -3.06
C ASP A 159 32.64 22.10 -2.58
N TYR A 160 31.81 21.22 -3.12
CA TYR A 160 30.42 21.08 -2.69
C TYR A 160 30.31 20.64 -1.21
N LEU A 161 31.08 19.66 -0.79
CA LEU A 161 31.10 19.18 0.59
C LEU A 161 31.60 20.22 1.58
N GLU A 162 32.56 21.06 1.20
CA GLU A 162 33.04 22.16 2.01
C GLU A 162 32.02 23.29 2.15
N ARG A 163 31.30 23.62 1.07
CA ARG A 163 30.27 24.69 1.07
C ARG A 163 29.00 24.32 1.81
N THR A 164 28.55 23.09 1.73
CA THR A 164 27.27 22.65 2.33
C THR A 164 27.40 22.19 3.77
N GLY A 165 28.60 22.28 4.35
CA GLY A 165 28.84 21.84 5.74
C GLY A 165 28.61 20.35 5.95
N GLY A 166 28.46 19.60 4.88
CA GLY A 166 28.42 18.15 4.90
C GLY A 166 27.10 17.54 5.39
N ASP A 167 25.95 18.19 5.21
CA ASP A 167 24.67 17.64 5.58
C ASP A 167 24.39 16.33 4.80
N SER A 168 24.29 15.24 5.55
CA SER A 168 24.09 13.89 5.01
C SER A 168 22.75 13.71 4.31
N ARG A 169 21.76 14.55 4.59
CA ARG A 169 20.42 14.48 4.04
C ARG A 169 20.38 14.85 2.56
N GLU A 170 20.98 15.97 2.16
CA GLU A 170 21.05 16.39 0.76
C GLU A 170 21.82 15.39 -0.12
N ARG A 171 22.82 14.70 0.45
CA ARG A 171 23.57 13.64 -0.25
C ARG A 171 22.75 12.41 -0.56
N ILE A 172 21.83 12.04 0.32
CA ILE A 172 20.97 10.86 0.16
C ILE A 172 19.83 11.17 -0.81
N ASP A 173 19.27 12.37 -0.75
CA ASP A 173 18.23 12.79 -1.68
C ASP A 173 18.76 12.82 -3.12
N ALA A 174 19.95 13.36 -3.36
CA ALA A 174 20.60 13.34 -4.66
C ALA A 174 20.91 11.91 -5.18
N PHE A 175 21.10 10.93 -4.29
CA PHE A 175 21.36 9.53 -4.68
C PHE A 175 20.06 8.76 -5.00
N VAL A 176 18.98 9.07 -4.31
CA VAL A 176 17.68 8.40 -4.48
C VAL A 176 16.92 8.94 -5.69
N ASP A 177 17.06 10.24 -6.00
CA ASP A 177 16.42 10.86 -7.17
C ASP A 177 17.11 10.50 -8.49
N ALA A 178 18.34 9.97 -8.45
CA ALA A 178 19.11 9.55 -9.63
C ALA A 178 18.94 8.04 -9.98
N GLY A 179 18.15 7.29 -9.25
CA GLY A 179 17.84 5.86 -9.44
C GLY A 179 16.45 5.65 -9.91
#